data_ce9ccf692575c790ec509594f13d936b
#
_entry.id   ce9ccf692575c790ec509594f13d936b
#
_cell.length_a   1.000
_cell.length_b   1.000
_cell.length_c   1.000
_cell.angle_alpha   90.00
_cell.angle_beta   90.00
_cell.angle_gamma   90.00
#
_symmetry.space_group_name_H-M   'P 1'
#
loop_
_entity.id
_entity.type
_entity.pdbx_description
1 polymer ?
#
loop_
_entity_poly.entity_id
_entity_poly.type
_entity_poly.pdbx_seq_one_letter_code
_entity_poly.pdbx_strand_id
1 'polypeptide(L)'
;MTNNRARTEQANSALRIPSPLIAYPSAHRLQPSAQQHAWLTRPGSLTEALKALGTFSLTIMCEGKFAACPHDAVLLGVEERTPLWVRDVALCVNDTPYVYAHSISPYEATEPLAAWSTLRYRGHEPLGTLLYNDTGIQRSAFSWQAVECPDGMQHVNPAIKNGAPLWARHSCFMRLKQPLVIAETFLTAFWQHPSPQC
;
A
#
# COMPACT_ATOMS: atom_id res chain seq x y z
N MET A 1 33.99 12.26 -21.48
CA MET A 1 32.97 13.11 -20.81
C MET A 1 31.53 12.69 -21.14
N THR A 2 31.27 11.40 -21.32
CA THR A 2 29.98 10.85 -21.83
C THR A 2 29.24 9.95 -20.81
N ASN A 3 29.76 9.78 -19.59
CA ASN A 3 29.21 8.79 -18.65
C ASN A 3 28.26 9.38 -17.58
N ASN A 4 28.06 10.72 -17.58
CA ASN A 4 27.24 11.34 -16.53
C ASN A 4 25.79 11.58 -16.96
N ARG A 5 25.50 11.57 -18.27
CA ARG A 5 24.14 11.78 -18.79
C ARG A 5 23.25 10.55 -18.64
N ALA A 6 23.82 9.37 -18.89
CA ALA A 6 23.10 8.09 -18.76
C ALA A 6 22.72 7.78 -17.29
N ARG A 7 23.58 8.15 -16.33
CA ARG A 7 23.28 7.99 -14.89
C ARG A 7 22.16 8.91 -14.43
N THR A 8 22.05 10.10 -15.01
CA THR A 8 21.00 11.08 -14.66
C THR A 8 19.65 10.70 -15.27
N GLU A 9 19.65 10.06 -16.44
CA GLU A 9 18.42 9.58 -17.07
C GLU A 9 17.86 8.30 -16.39
N GLN A 10 18.71 7.40 -15.94
CA GLN A 10 18.30 6.24 -15.16
C GLN A 10 17.76 6.63 -13.77
N ALA A 11 18.35 7.64 -13.10
CA ALA A 11 17.86 8.16 -11.82
C ALA A 11 16.50 8.86 -11.98
N ASN A 12 16.24 9.50 -13.13
CA ASN A 12 14.96 10.17 -13.40
C ASN A 12 13.84 9.18 -13.79
N SER A 13 14.18 8.01 -14.32
CA SER A 13 13.23 6.92 -14.59
C SER A 13 12.68 6.28 -13.30
N ALA A 14 13.51 6.21 -12.25
CA ALA A 14 13.10 5.68 -10.94
C ALA A 14 12.17 6.61 -10.15
N LEU A 15 11.99 7.87 -10.58
CA LEU A 15 11.17 8.90 -9.94
C LEU A 15 9.80 9.10 -10.62
N ARG A 16 9.49 8.34 -11.65
CA ARG A 16 8.12 8.34 -12.16
C ARG A 16 7.24 7.65 -11.13
N ILE A 17 6.39 8.44 -10.47
CA ILE A 17 5.19 7.92 -9.81
C ILE A 17 4.53 7.02 -10.86
N PRO A 18 4.34 5.72 -10.61
CA PRO A 18 3.77 4.84 -11.60
C PRO A 18 2.43 5.44 -12.05
N SER A 19 2.30 5.66 -13.34
CA SER A 19 1.03 6.03 -13.97
C SER A 19 0.03 4.91 -13.69
N PRO A 20 -1.27 5.19 -13.62
CA PRO A 20 -2.21 4.36 -12.92
C PRO A 20 -2.27 2.94 -13.49
N LEU A 21 -2.12 1.96 -12.59
CA LEU A 21 -2.91 0.75 -12.61
C LEU A 21 -2.81 -0.10 -13.87
N ILE A 22 -2.00 -1.13 -13.82
CA ILE A 22 -2.34 -2.31 -14.59
C ILE A 22 -3.64 -2.83 -13.99
N ALA A 23 -4.74 -2.48 -14.66
CA ALA A 23 -6.04 -2.99 -14.33
C ALA A 23 -6.03 -4.50 -14.56
N TYR A 24 -6.46 -5.27 -13.57
CA TYR A 24 -6.80 -6.66 -13.79
C TYR A 24 -7.87 -6.73 -14.90
N PRO A 25 -7.74 -7.61 -15.89
CA PRO A 25 -8.60 -7.60 -17.08
C PRO A 25 -10.10 -7.62 -16.80
N SER A 26 -10.52 -8.21 -15.68
CA SER A 26 -11.94 -8.30 -15.28
C SER A 26 -12.44 -7.09 -14.47
N ALA A 27 -11.56 -6.26 -13.91
CA ALA A 27 -11.94 -5.14 -13.03
C ALA A 27 -12.40 -3.88 -13.77
N HIS A 28 -12.13 -3.76 -15.06
CA HIS A 28 -12.41 -2.55 -15.87
C HIS A 28 -13.86 -2.11 -15.94
N ARG A 29 -14.81 -2.97 -15.58
CA ARG A 29 -16.25 -2.71 -15.68
C ARG A 29 -16.92 -2.45 -14.34
N LEU A 30 -16.19 -2.60 -13.24
CA LEU A 30 -16.74 -2.44 -11.90
C LEU A 30 -16.62 -0.98 -11.46
N GLN A 31 -17.70 -0.49 -10.89
CA GLN A 31 -17.73 0.83 -10.26
C GLN A 31 -18.01 0.65 -8.77
N PRO A 32 -17.29 1.36 -7.90
CA PRO A 32 -17.58 1.34 -6.48
C PRO A 32 -18.93 2.02 -6.21
N SER A 33 -19.64 1.55 -5.19
CA SER A 33 -20.80 2.29 -4.67
C SER A 33 -20.34 3.65 -4.12
N ALA A 34 -21.27 4.56 -3.87
CA ALA A 34 -20.95 5.88 -3.29
C ALA A 34 -20.20 5.74 -1.94
N GLN A 35 -20.59 4.80 -1.10
CA GLN A 35 -19.91 4.50 0.17
C GLN A 35 -18.49 3.98 -0.06
N GLN A 36 -18.32 3.03 -0.98
CA GLN A 36 -16.98 2.50 -1.31
C GLN A 36 -16.09 3.61 -1.86
N HIS A 37 -16.59 4.41 -2.79
CA HIS A 37 -15.84 5.52 -3.37
C HIS A 37 -15.39 6.52 -2.29
N ALA A 38 -16.28 6.87 -1.35
CA ALA A 38 -15.95 7.78 -0.25
C ALA A 38 -14.79 7.24 0.61
N TRP A 39 -14.74 5.94 0.89
CA TRP A 39 -13.64 5.32 1.62
C TRP A 39 -12.35 5.20 0.81
N LEU A 40 -12.46 4.89 -0.48
CA LEU A 40 -11.30 4.78 -1.37
C LEU A 40 -10.61 6.13 -1.59
N THR A 41 -11.34 7.22 -1.52
CA THR A 41 -10.81 8.59 -1.70
C THR A 41 -10.67 9.36 -0.40
N ARG A 42 -11.03 8.77 0.75
CA ARG A 42 -11.00 9.42 2.06
C ARG A 42 -9.60 9.99 2.36
N PRO A 43 -9.48 11.29 2.63
CA PRO A 43 -8.22 11.89 3.05
C PRO A 43 -7.85 11.47 4.49
N GLY A 44 -6.58 11.65 4.84
CA GLY A 44 -6.09 11.38 6.19
C GLY A 44 -5.68 9.92 6.42
N SER A 45 -5.41 9.60 7.67
CA SER A 45 -4.94 8.29 8.11
C SER A 45 -6.09 7.27 8.16
N LEU A 46 -5.93 6.16 7.43
CA LEU A 46 -6.87 5.04 7.53
C LEU A 46 -6.86 4.42 8.94
N THR A 47 -5.71 4.35 9.57
CA THR A 47 -5.57 3.85 10.95
C THR A 47 -6.47 4.62 11.92
N GLU A 48 -6.47 5.95 11.84
CA GLU A 48 -7.31 6.77 12.72
C GLU A 48 -8.81 6.57 12.41
N ALA A 49 -9.15 6.40 11.14
CA ALA A 49 -10.52 6.08 10.75
C ALA A 49 -10.98 4.71 11.28
N LEU A 50 -10.09 3.71 11.26
CA LEU A 50 -10.40 2.38 11.79
C LEU A 50 -10.52 2.37 13.32
N LYS A 51 -9.69 3.15 14.04
CA LYS A 51 -9.79 3.32 15.49
C LYS A 51 -11.13 3.90 15.93
N ALA A 52 -11.76 4.71 15.09
CA ALA A 52 -13.09 5.26 15.37
C ALA A 52 -14.22 4.21 15.26
N LEU A 53 -13.94 3.04 14.66
CA LEU A 53 -14.91 1.95 14.49
C LEU A 53 -14.90 0.93 15.64
N GLY A 54 -13.85 0.91 16.48
CA GLY A 54 -13.73 -0.03 17.58
C GLY A 54 -12.29 -0.22 18.06
N THR A 55 -12.06 -1.30 18.79
CA THR A 55 -10.72 -1.64 19.28
C THR A 55 -9.82 -2.01 18.10
N PHE A 56 -8.83 -1.17 17.82
CA PHE A 56 -7.90 -1.35 16.71
C PHE A 56 -6.72 -2.23 17.12
N SER A 57 -6.36 -3.17 16.26
CA SER A 57 -5.11 -3.94 16.36
C SER A 57 -4.46 -4.11 14.98
N LEU A 58 -3.14 -4.40 14.98
CA LEU A 58 -2.36 -4.64 13.78
C LEU A 58 -1.62 -5.96 13.91
N THR A 59 -1.78 -6.83 12.92
CA THR A 59 -1.05 -8.10 12.83
C THR A 59 -0.08 -8.04 11.65
N ILE A 60 1.21 -8.25 11.91
CA ILE A 60 2.23 -8.38 10.87
C ILE A 60 2.09 -9.77 10.25
N MET A 61 1.84 -9.82 8.95
CA MET A 61 1.73 -11.04 8.18
C MET A 61 3.08 -11.44 7.58
N CYS A 62 3.82 -10.44 7.09
CA CYS A 62 5.13 -10.61 6.51
C CYS A 62 5.90 -9.30 6.63
N GLU A 63 7.18 -9.36 6.91
CA GLU A 63 8.09 -8.21 6.82
C GLU A 63 9.50 -8.67 6.49
N GLY A 64 10.14 -8.04 5.50
CA GLY A 64 11.50 -8.40 5.14
C GLY A 64 11.97 -7.89 3.78
N LYS A 65 13.07 -8.50 3.32
CA LYS A 65 13.67 -8.26 2.00
C LYS A 65 13.18 -9.31 1.02
N PHE A 66 12.55 -8.87 -0.05
CA PHE A 66 12.00 -9.73 -1.11
C PHE A 66 12.41 -9.22 -2.49
N ALA A 67 12.33 -10.07 -3.49
CA ALA A 67 12.46 -9.66 -4.88
C ALA A 67 11.14 -9.06 -5.36
N ALA A 68 11.19 -7.94 -6.09
CA ALA A 68 10.00 -7.35 -6.70
C ALA A 68 9.29 -8.37 -7.61
N CYS A 69 8.03 -8.63 -7.33
CA CYS A 69 7.15 -9.33 -8.27
C CYS A 69 6.73 -8.37 -9.41
N PRO A 70 6.17 -8.84 -10.52
CA PRO A 70 5.76 -7.97 -11.64
C PRO A 70 4.84 -6.82 -11.20
N HIS A 71 3.91 -7.09 -10.29
CA HIS A 71 2.98 -6.07 -9.78
C HIS A 71 3.70 -4.97 -8.98
N ASP A 72 4.59 -5.37 -8.06
CA ASP A 72 5.35 -4.43 -7.22
C ASP A 72 6.34 -3.61 -8.05
N ALA A 73 6.96 -4.25 -9.04
CA ALA A 73 7.86 -3.58 -9.97
C ALA A 73 7.15 -2.44 -10.70
N VAL A 74 5.94 -2.69 -11.18
CA VAL A 74 5.11 -1.67 -11.83
C VAL A 74 4.70 -0.56 -10.84
N LEU A 75 4.25 -0.91 -9.64
CA LEU A 75 3.83 0.07 -8.63
C LEU A 75 4.97 1.01 -8.22
N LEU A 76 6.21 0.51 -8.13
CA LEU A 76 7.38 1.31 -7.78
C LEU A 76 8.12 1.91 -8.98
N GLY A 77 7.81 1.47 -10.21
CA GLY A 77 8.57 1.86 -11.41
C GLY A 77 10.00 1.33 -11.42
N VAL A 78 10.22 0.12 -10.90
CA VAL A 78 11.52 -0.56 -10.86
C VAL A 78 11.51 -1.80 -11.74
N GLU A 79 12.66 -2.42 -11.96
CA GLU A 79 12.76 -3.71 -12.67
C GLU A 79 12.25 -4.86 -11.77
N GLU A 80 11.72 -5.90 -12.41
CA GLU A 80 11.39 -7.15 -11.72
C GLU A 80 12.62 -7.71 -11.01
N ARG A 81 12.40 -8.34 -9.86
CA ARG A 81 13.45 -8.87 -8.98
C ARG A 81 14.32 -7.82 -8.30
N THR A 82 14.08 -6.52 -8.49
CA THR A 82 14.72 -5.49 -7.66
C THR A 82 14.49 -5.82 -6.19
N PRO A 83 15.52 -5.74 -5.32
CA PRO A 83 15.34 -5.96 -3.89
C PRO A 83 14.44 -4.90 -3.27
N LEU A 84 13.34 -5.33 -2.65
CA LEU A 84 12.39 -4.48 -1.95
C LEU A 84 12.37 -4.78 -0.46
N TRP A 85 12.14 -3.78 0.36
CA TRP A 85 11.55 -3.94 1.67
C TRP A 85 10.04 -4.07 1.48
N VAL A 86 9.49 -5.14 2.00
CA VAL A 86 8.06 -5.45 1.96
C VAL A 86 7.55 -5.57 3.39
N ARG A 87 6.39 -5.02 3.64
CA ARG A 87 5.66 -5.20 4.89
C ARG A 87 4.18 -5.38 4.61
N ASP A 88 3.66 -6.53 4.99
CA ASP A 88 2.27 -6.91 4.89
C ASP A 88 1.64 -6.98 6.27
N VAL A 89 0.53 -6.29 6.45
CA VAL A 89 -0.18 -6.25 7.72
C VAL A 89 -1.68 -6.39 7.53
N ALA A 90 -2.33 -7.04 8.49
CA ALA A 90 -3.78 -6.97 8.65
C ALA A 90 -4.10 -5.88 9.68
N LEU A 91 -4.94 -4.92 9.30
CA LEU A 91 -5.52 -3.92 10.18
C LEU A 91 -6.88 -4.45 10.64
N CYS A 92 -6.99 -4.67 11.95
CA CYS A 92 -8.16 -5.29 12.55
C CYS A 92 -8.95 -4.28 13.40
N VAL A 93 -10.27 -4.50 13.45
CA VAL A 93 -11.18 -3.82 14.39
C VAL A 93 -11.94 -4.90 15.12
N ASN A 94 -11.92 -4.87 16.46
CA ASN A 94 -12.50 -5.90 17.32
C ASN A 94 -12.06 -7.31 16.87
N ASP A 95 -10.75 -7.48 16.68
CA ASP A 95 -10.07 -8.72 16.24
C ASP A 95 -10.48 -9.24 14.85
N THR A 96 -11.32 -8.51 14.13
CA THR A 96 -11.73 -8.86 12.76
C THR A 96 -10.87 -8.09 11.74
N PRO A 97 -10.20 -8.76 10.78
CA PRO A 97 -9.45 -8.10 9.73
C PRO A 97 -10.37 -7.30 8.81
N TYR A 98 -10.11 -6.00 8.70
CA TYR A 98 -10.87 -5.06 7.86
C TYR A 98 -10.10 -4.62 6.63
N VAL A 99 -8.79 -4.45 6.77
CA VAL A 99 -7.93 -4.00 5.69
C VAL A 99 -6.65 -4.81 5.69
N TYR A 100 -6.23 -5.22 4.52
CA TYR A 100 -4.89 -5.71 4.28
C TYR A 100 -4.07 -4.58 3.67
N ALA A 101 -2.94 -4.26 4.28
CA ALA A 101 -2.04 -3.23 3.78
C ALA A 101 -0.71 -3.86 3.36
N HIS A 102 -0.36 -3.60 2.09
CA HIS A 102 0.89 -4.00 1.47
C HIS A 102 1.76 -2.75 1.27
N SER A 103 2.93 -2.72 1.90
CA SER A 103 3.85 -1.59 1.86
C SER A 103 5.16 -2.02 1.25
N ILE A 104 5.63 -1.29 0.24
CA ILE A 104 6.85 -1.60 -0.51
C ILE A 104 7.71 -0.36 -0.73
N SER A 105 9.02 -0.54 -0.65
CA SER A 105 10.03 0.47 -0.97
C SER A 105 11.28 -0.22 -1.50
N PRO A 106 12.12 0.42 -2.35
CA PRO A 106 13.43 -0.11 -2.65
C PRO A 106 14.18 -0.43 -1.35
N TYR A 107 14.79 -1.62 -1.27
CA TYR A 107 15.41 -2.08 -0.03
C TYR A 107 16.48 -1.12 0.47
N GLU A 108 17.29 -0.57 -0.42
CA GLU A 108 18.31 0.43 -0.15
C GLU A 108 17.76 1.71 0.51
N ALA A 109 16.51 2.09 0.17
CA ALA A 109 15.86 3.26 0.77
C ALA A 109 15.52 3.06 2.25
N THR A 110 15.61 1.83 2.77
CA THR A 110 15.38 1.46 4.17
C THR A 110 16.69 1.14 4.93
N GLU A 111 17.86 1.24 4.28
CA GLU A 111 19.16 1.09 4.92
C GLU A 111 19.41 2.21 5.95
N PRO A 112 20.38 2.02 6.88
CA PRO A 112 20.74 3.07 7.83
C PRO A 112 21.03 4.40 7.13
N LEU A 113 20.48 5.51 7.66
CA LEU A 113 20.60 6.88 7.13
C LEU A 113 19.82 7.13 5.81
N ALA A 114 19.17 6.14 5.23
CA ALA A 114 18.30 6.33 4.08
C ALA A 114 16.96 6.96 4.48
N ALA A 115 16.18 7.38 3.46
CA ALA A 115 14.91 8.08 3.65
C ALA A 115 13.92 7.34 4.56
N TRP A 116 13.86 6.03 4.45
CA TRP A 116 12.91 5.15 5.12
C TRP A 116 13.57 4.22 6.16
N SER A 117 14.74 4.59 6.68
CA SER A 117 15.51 3.77 7.64
C SER A 117 14.71 3.37 8.88
N THR A 118 13.75 4.18 9.31
CA THR A 118 12.92 3.90 10.50
C THR A 118 11.85 2.84 10.25
N LEU A 119 11.55 2.49 9.00
CA LEU A 119 10.50 1.51 8.70
C LEU A 119 10.78 0.13 9.30
N ARG A 120 12.04 -0.32 9.25
CA ARG A 120 12.46 -1.65 9.74
C ARG A 120 12.33 -1.82 11.25
N TYR A 121 12.12 -0.74 11.98
CA TYR A 121 12.11 -0.75 13.46
C TYR A 121 10.72 -0.42 14.03
N ARG A 122 9.70 -0.39 13.19
CA ARG A 122 8.34 0.01 13.61
C ARG A 122 7.61 -1.06 14.43
N GLY A 123 8.01 -2.32 14.33
CA GLY A 123 7.29 -3.40 15.02
C GLY A 123 5.79 -3.35 14.69
N HIS A 124 4.93 -3.39 15.69
CA HIS A 124 3.47 -3.34 15.51
C HIS A 124 2.89 -1.91 15.39
N GLU A 125 3.74 -0.89 15.21
CA GLU A 125 3.24 0.47 15.01
C GLU A 125 2.75 0.67 13.57
N PRO A 126 1.55 1.26 13.37
CA PRO A 126 1.06 1.63 12.05
C PRO A 126 1.95 2.67 11.39
N LEU A 127 2.14 2.56 10.07
CA LEU A 127 2.92 3.54 9.30
C LEU A 127 2.23 4.90 9.20
N GLY A 128 0.90 4.95 9.35
CA GLY A 128 0.13 6.19 9.29
C GLY A 128 0.67 7.28 10.19
N THR A 129 1.05 6.97 11.43
CA THR A 129 1.60 7.95 12.38
C THR A 129 2.88 8.61 11.85
N LEU A 130 3.77 7.85 11.22
CA LEU A 130 4.98 8.39 10.59
C LEU A 130 4.65 9.25 9.38
N LEU A 131 3.78 8.75 8.51
CA LEU A 131 3.55 9.32 7.19
C LEU A 131 2.75 10.62 7.20
N TYR A 132 1.92 10.82 8.21
CA TYR A 132 1.07 12.01 8.32
C TYR A 132 1.62 13.09 9.26
N ASN A 133 2.63 12.77 10.07
CA ASN A 133 3.22 13.72 11.01
C ASN A 133 4.53 14.35 10.52
N ASP A 134 5.13 13.83 9.46
CA ASP A 134 6.39 14.34 8.89
C ASP A 134 6.11 15.24 7.68
N THR A 135 6.37 16.54 7.83
CA THR A 135 6.19 17.55 6.77
C THR A 135 7.15 17.37 5.58
N GLY A 136 8.21 16.61 5.73
CA GLY A 136 9.16 16.27 4.65
C GLY A 136 8.66 15.15 3.72
N ILE A 137 7.49 14.56 4.02
CA ILE A 137 6.89 13.50 3.20
C ILE A 137 5.81 14.08 2.30
N GLN A 138 5.96 13.86 1.00
CA GLN A 138 4.95 14.20 0.00
C GLN A 138 4.15 12.94 -0.34
N ARG A 139 2.84 13.07 -0.51
CA ARG A 139 1.95 11.97 -0.89
C ARG A 139 1.26 12.26 -2.22
N SER A 140 1.19 11.25 -3.10
CA SER A 140 0.35 11.31 -4.30
C SER A 140 -1.15 11.32 -3.94
N ALA A 141 -2.00 11.69 -4.88
CA ALA A 141 -3.41 11.36 -4.79
C ALA A 141 -3.61 9.84 -4.66
N PHE A 142 -4.74 9.41 -4.12
CA PHE A 142 -5.13 8.01 -4.13
C PHE A 142 -5.48 7.58 -5.55
N SER A 143 -4.99 6.41 -5.94
CA SER A 143 -5.51 5.62 -7.04
C SER A 143 -6.23 4.41 -6.46
N TRP A 144 -7.32 3.96 -7.09
CA TRP A 144 -8.10 2.83 -6.59
C TRP A 144 -8.58 1.94 -7.73
N GLN A 145 -8.81 0.67 -7.42
CA GLN A 145 -9.31 -0.32 -8.36
C GLN A 145 -10.00 -1.47 -7.65
N ALA A 146 -10.81 -2.21 -8.41
CA ALA A 146 -11.22 -3.55 -8.00
C ALA A 146 -10.05 -4.51 -8.22
N VAL A 147 -9.78 -5.36 -7.23
CA VAL A 147 -8.73 -6.38 -7.26
C VAL A 147 -9.34 -7.74 -6.99
N GLU A 148 -8.85 -8.76 -7.68
CA GLU A 148 -9.00 -10.13 -7.23
C GLU A 148 -8.09 -10.31 -6.00
N CYS A 149 -8.36 -11.30 -5.18
CA CYS A 149 -7.58 -11.51 -3.95
C CYS A 149 -6.07 -11.45 -4.26
N PRO A 150 -5.32 -10.50 -3.70
CA PRO A 150 -3.88 -10.41 -3.94
C PRO A 150 -3.18 -11.71 -3.55
N ASP A 151 -2.15 -12.09 -4.32
CA ASP A 151 -1.31 -13.23 -3.98
C ASP A 151 -0.75 -13.09 -2.57
N GLY A 152 -0.88 -14.13 -1.77
CA GLY A 152 -0.49 -14.12 -0.34
C GLY A 152 -1.61 -13.85 0.65
N MET A 153 -2.73 -13.23 0.27
CA MET A 153 -3.88 -13.03 1.16
C MET A 153 -4.71 -14.29 1.41
N GLN A 154 -4.54 -15.30 0.59
CA GLN A 154 -5.28 -16.58 0.71
C GLN A 154 -5.07 -17.25 2.08
N HIS A 155 -3.98 -16.96 2.77
CA HIS A 155 -3.68 -17.47 4.11
C HIS A 155 -4.35 -16.64 5.22
N VAL A 156 -4.74 -15.39 4.93
CA VAL A 156 -5.26 -14.45 5.95
C VAL A 156 -6.76 -14.60 6.13
N ASN A 157 -7.50 -14.92 5.07
CA ASN A 157 -8.95 -15.09 5.16
C ASN A 157 -9.48 -16.13 4.16
N PRO A 158 -9.87 -17.35 4.62
CA PRO A 158 -10.47 -18.37 3.76
C PRO A 158 -11.76 -17.93 3.06
N ALA A 159 -12.48 -16.94 3.59
CA ALA A 159 -13.71 -16.41 2.99
C ALA A 159 -13.46 -15.60 1.69
N ILE A 160 -12.23 -15.16 1.45
CA ILE A 160 -11.84 -14.44 0.23
C ILE A 160 -11.83 -15.35 -1.01
N LYS A 161 -11.81 -16.67 -0.84
CA LYS A 161 -11.77 -17.65 -1.95
C LYS A 161 -13.02 -17.64 -2.86
N ASN A 162 -14.04 -16.88 -2.55
CA ASN A 162 -15.32 -16.93 -3.27
C ASN A 162 -15.48 -15.91 -4.40
N GLY A 163 -14.38 -15.42 -5.00
CA GLY A 163 -14.42 -14.79 -6.32
C GLY A 163 -15.05 -13.41 -6.41
N ALA A 164 -15.50 -12.81 -5.32
CA ALA A 164 -15.97 -11.43 -5.35
C ALA A 164 -14.77 -10.48 -5.38
N PRO A 165 -14.75 -9.49 -6.29
CA PRO A 165 -13.68 -8.51 -6.32
C PRO A 165 -13.63 -7.69 -5.02
N LEU A 166 -12.43 -7.43 -4.54
CA LEU A 166 -12.16 -6.54 -3.43
C LEU A 166 -11.83 -5.14 -3.98
N TRP A 167 -12.04 -4.11 -3.18
CA TRP A 167 -11.61 -2.77 -3.50
C TRP A 167 -10.29 -2.46 -2.82
N ALA A 168 -9.33 -1.97 -3.61
CA ALA A 168 -8.05 -1.51 -3.12
C ALA A 168 -7.81 -0.07 -3.52
N ARG A 169 -7.08 0.67 -2.67
CA ARG A 169 -6.51 1.96 -3.01
C ARG A 169 -5.02 1.94 -2.75
N HIS A 170 -4.28 2.76 -3.46
CA HIS A 170 -2.87 2.95 -3.16
C HIS A 170 -2.46 4.41 -3.30
N SER A 171 -1.39 4.76 -2.63
CA SER A 171 -0.69 6.04 -2.79
C SER A 171 0.80 5.84 -2.64
N CYS A 172 1.56 6.72 -3.30
CA CYS A 172 3.01 6.79 -3.18
C CYS A 172 3.38 7.93 -2.23
N PHE A 173 4.23 7.64 -1.28
CA PHE A 173 4.87 8.60 -0.38
C PHE A 173 6.31 8.81 -0.84
N MET A 174 6.73 10.06 -0.94
CA MET A 174 8.07 10.42 -1.36
C MET A 174 8.79 11.15 -0.22
N ARG A 175 9.96 10.66 0.15
CA ARG A 175 10.86 11.31 1.10
C ARG A 175 12.28 11.25 0.55
N LEU A 176 12.98 12.39 0.49
CA LEU A 176 14.35 12.48 -0.06
C LEU A 176 14.49 11.77 -1.41
N LYS A 177 13.49 11.92 -2.28
CA LYS A 177 13.39 11.28 -3.62
C LYS A 177 13.31 9.74 -3.59
N GLN A 178 13.03 9.12 -2.45
CA GLN A 178 12.82 7.68 -2.32
C GLN A 178 11.34 7.37 -2.17
N PRO A 179 10.79 6.44 -2.96
CA PRO A 179 9.38 6.08 -2.91
C PRO A 179 9.09 5.07 -1.80
N LEU A 180 7.91 5.19 -1.21
CA LEU A 180 7.22 4.17 -0.43
C LEU A 180 5.80 4.08 -0.98
N VAL A 181 5.41 2.94 -1.51
CA VAL A 181 4.04 2.69 -1.96
C VAL A 181 3.31 1.91 -0.87
N ILE A 182 2.09 2.32 -0.58
CA ILE A 182 1.17 1.59 0.29
C ILE A 182 -0.10 1.31 -0.48
N ALA A 183 -0.45 0.03 -0.61
CA ALA A 183 -1.71 -0.45 -1.15
C ALA A 183 -2.57 -0.98 0.01
N GLU A 184 -3.80 -0.52 0.10
CA GLU A 184 -4.77 -0.85 1.15
C GLU A 184 -5.97 -1.54 0.51
N THR A 185 -6.13 -2.84 0.74
CA THR A 185 -7.24 -3.65 0.23
C THR A 185 -8.29 -3.80 1.32
N PHE A 186 -9.50 -3.32 1.05
CA PHE A 186 -10.64 -3.41 1.96
C PHE A 186 -11.28 -4.79 1.88
N LEU A 187 -11.34 -5.49 2.99
CA LEU A 187 -11.87 -6.83 3.09
C LEU A 187 -13.41 -6.81 3.20
N THR A 188 -14.04 -7.93 2.92
CA THR A 188 -15.51 -8.06 2.96
C THR A 188 -16.09 -7.65 4.31
N ALA A 189 -15.43 -8.02 5.41
CA ALA A 189 -15.89 -7.68 6.77
C ALA A 189 -15.95 -6.17 7.01
N PHE A 190 -15.08 -5.38 6.39
CA PHE A 190 -15.13 -3.93 6.47
C PHE A 190 -16.45 -3.36 5.94
N TRP A 191 -16.91 -3.84 4.78
CA TRP A 191 -18.15 -3.37 4.15
C TRP A 191 -19.41 -3.85 4.85
N GLN A 192 -19.31 -4.88 5.67
CA GLN A 192 -20.40 -5.45 6.47
C GLN A 192 -20.54 -4.78 7.85
N HIS A 193 -19.58 -3.93 8.23
CA HIS A 193 -19.67 -3.19 9.49
C HIS A 193 -20.92 -2.29 9.49
N PRO A 194 -21.77 -2.32 10.53
CA PRO A 194 -22.91 -1.41 10.64
C PRO A 194 -22.39 0.03 10.74
N SER A 195 -22.46 0.72 9.63
CA SER A 195 -22.13 2.13 9.43
C SER A 195 -20.76 2.62 9.89
N PRO A 196 -19.80 2.69 8.97
CA PRO A 196 -18.94 3.83 8.95
C PRO A 196 -19.73 4.97 8.28
N GLN A 197 -20.43 5.79 9.05
CA GLN A 197 -20.93 7.05 8.51
C GLN A 197 -19.73 7.89 8.08
N CYS A 198 -19.75 8.33 6.82
CA CYS A 198 -18.81 9.32 6.30
C CYS A 198 -19.04 10.68 6.94
#